data_22e761b83ba0cef58fc0e6b27a429e44
#
_entry.id   22e761b83ba0cef58fc0e6b27a429e44
#
_cell.length_a   1.000
_cell.length_b   1.000
_cell.length_c   1.000
_cell.angle_alpha   90.00
_cell.angle_beta   90.00
_cell.angle_gamma   90.00
#
_symmetry.space_group_name_H-M   'P 1'
#
loop_
_entity.id
_entity.type
_entity.pdbx_description
1 polymer ?
#
loop_
_entity_poly.entity_id
_entity_poly.type
_entity_poly.pdbx_seq_one_letter_code
_entity_poly.pdbx_strand_id
1 'polypeptide(L)'
;MELKSITTIIQGNIPTRIEVRTGQSIETITMQELNYIANVSDDLPVEKYITVQGDKIGTYSLTKKYDVVVGLSSGKAIVIESKRADKLILSNLAIIRITDMSKVDPYYLCWFINNNRAAIKKMQQGTSAVSIIPLSMLKSFEVTLLPIETQRTIGKISELKRQRDRLTHSIETKKMDILTQQLMKIYEKELQNGDKRV
;
A
#
# COMPACT_ATOMS: atom_id res chain seq x y z
N MET A 1 -23.10 -0.12 7.04
CA MET A 1 -23.24 1.12 6.22
C MET A 1 -22.40 0.95 4.98
N GLU A 2 -22.92 1.25 3.79
CA GLU A 2 -22.15 1.14 2.55
C GLU A 2 -21.05 2.19 2.48
N LEU A 3 -19.87 1.79 1.99
CA LEU A 3 -18.68 2.64 1.92
C LEU A 3 -18.94 3.93 1.13
N LYS A 4 -19.67 3.85 0.01
CA LYS A 4 -20.02 5.02 -0.82
C LYS A 4 -20.80 6.12 -0.09
N SER A 5 -21.47 5.80 1.02
CA SER A 5 -22.27 6.79 1.77
C SER A 5 -21.44 7.67 2.73
N ILE A 6 -20.21 7.25 3.01
CA ILE A 6 -19.31 7.91 3.97
C ILE A 6 -17.94 8.29 3.34
N THR A 7 -17.76 7.97 2.06
CA THR A 7 -16.50 8.22 1.36
C THR A 7 -16.73 8.59 -0.10
N THR A 8 -15.75 9.27 -0.70
CA THR A 8 -15.60 9.38 -2.15
C THR A 8 -14.60 8.34 -2.63
N ILE A 9 -14.99 7.50 -3.60
CA ILE A 9 -14.11 6.47 -4.16
C ILE A 9 -13.65 6.92 -5.54
N ILE A 10 -12.32 7.04 -5.70
CA ILE A 10 -11.64 7.55 -6.89
C ILE A 10 -10.75 6.43 -7.44
N GLN A 11 -11.00 6.03 -8.68
CA GLN A 11 -10.10 5.10 -9.38
C GLN A 11 -8.86 5.83 -9.85
N GLY A 12 -7.73 5.12 -9.84
CA GLY A 12 -6.47 5.65 -10.38
C GLY A 12 -6.50 5.81 -11.90
N ASN A 13 -5.59 6.60 -12.39
CA ASN A 13 -5.47 6.94 -13.81
C ASN A 13 -4.88 5.79 -14.63
N ILE A 14 -5.34 5.65 -15.86
CA ILE A 14 -4.76 4.70 -16.83
C ILE A 14 -3.46 5.34 -17.38
N PRO A 15 -2.28 4.72 -17.19
CA PRO A 15 -0.99 5.31 -17.56
C PRO A 15 -0.95 5.78 -19.02
N THR A 16 -1.37 4.94 -19.96
CA THR A 16 -1.34 5.23 -21.41
C THR A 16 -2.21 6.42 -21.84
N ARG A 17 -3.10 6.92 -20.96
CA ARG A 17 -3.97 8.07 -21.24
C ARG A 17 -3.42 9.39 -20.69
N ILE A 18 -2.48 9.32 -19.75
CA ILE A 18 -1.98 10.50 -19.05
C ILE A 18 -0.49 10.75 -19.27
N GLU A 19 0.27 9.71 -19.64
CA GLU A 19 1.70 9.80 -19.87
C GLU A 19 2.00 10.53 -21.19
N VAL A 20 2.92 11.48 -21.11
CA VAL A 20 3.37 12.29 -22.25
C VAL A 20 4.90 12.30 -22.32
N ARG A 21 5.46 12.63 -23.50
CA ARG A 21 6.93 12.67 -23.68
C ARG A 21 7.59 13.84 -22.97
N THR A 22 6.88 14.97 -22.90
CA THR A 22 7.36 16.22 -22.29
C THR A 22 6.30 16.78 -21.36
N GLY A 23 6.66 17.15 -20.13
CA GLY A 23 5.71 17.64 -19.14
C GLY A 23 6.31 17.66 -17.74
N GLN A 24 5.46 17.56 -16.74
CA GLN A 24 5.85 17.52 -15.34
C GLN A 24 5.96 16.07 -14.88
N SER A 25 7.07 15.72 -14.21
CA SER A 25 7.27 14.42 -13.59
C SER A 25 6.53 14.35 -12.25
N ILE A 26 5.68 13.34 -12.07
CA ILE A 26 4.95 13.09 -10.80
C ILE A 26 5.28 11.70 -10.30
N GLU A 27 5.57 11.61 -9.02
CA GLU A 27 5.78 10.34 -8.33
C GLU A 27 4.46 9.57 -8.21
N THR A 28 4.51 8.25 -8.39
CA THR A 28 3.34 7.39 -8.32
C THR A 28 3.43 6.47 -7.11
N ILE A 29 2.28 6.16 -6.48
CA ILE A 29 2.18 5.02 -5.57
C ILE A 29 2.04 3.76 -6.41
N THR A 30 2.96 2.83 -6.23
CA THR A 30 2.96 1.54 -6.93
C THR A 30 2.27 0.45 -6.10
N MET A 31 1.86 -0.64 -6.75
CA MET A 31 1.36 -1.84 -6.05
C MET A 31 2.45 -2.45 -5.16
N GLN A 32 3.72 -2.39 -5.59
CA GLN A 32 4.87 -2.83 -4.79
C GLN A 32 4.98 -2.01 -3.51
N GLU A 33 4.91 -0.67 -3.60
CA GLU A 33 4.93 0.20 -2.43
C GLU A 33 3.74 -0.08 -1.49
N LEU A 34 2.53 -0.25 -2.04
CA LEU A 34 1.36 -0.59 -1.24
C LEU A 34 1.56 -1.92 -0.50
N ASN A 35 2.01 -2.96 -1.19
CA ASN A 35 2.22 -4.28 -0.59
C ASN A 35 3.33 -4.24 0.48
N TYR A 36 4.40 -3.49 0.25
CA TYR A 36 5.45 -3.27 1.24
C TYR A 36 4.92 -2.57 2.49
N ILE A 37 4.13 -1.50 2.33
CA ILE A 37 3.54 -0.77 3.45
C ILE A 37 2.52 -1.65 4.20
N ALA A 38 1.76 -2.46 3.49
CA ALA A 38 0.76 -3.37 4.07
C ALA A 38 1.37 -4.63 4.72
N ASN A 39 2.70 -4.79 4.75
CA ASN A 39 3.44 -5.97 5.21
C ASN A 39 3.03 -7.26 4.47
N VAL A 40 2.87 -7.17 3.15
CA VAL A 40 2.55 -8.31 2.26
C VAL A 40 3.79 -8.78 1.51
N SER A 41 4.72 -7.87 1.22
CA SER A 41 6.00 -8.13 0.57
C SER A 41 7.12 -7.41 1.32
N ASP A 42 8.30 -8.01 1.32
CA ASP A 42 9.52 -7.46 1.91
C ASP A 42 10.36 -6.71 0.86
N ASP A 43 9.95 -6.78 -0.41
CA ASP A 43 10.63 -6.08 -1.49
C ASP A 43 10.55 -4.58 -1.29
N LEU A 44 11.71 -3.94 -1.16
CA LEU A 44 11.79 -2.49 -1.05
C LEU A 44 11.16 -1.84 -2.28
N PRO A 45 10.26 -0.87 -2.09
CA PRO A 45 9.62 -0.20 -3.21
C PRO A 45 10.65 0.64 -3.99
N VAL A 46 10.55 0.55 -5.29
CA VAL A 46 11.28 1.44 -6.20
C VAL A 46 10.39 2.63 -6.52
N GLU A 47 10.93 3.83 -6.36
CA GLU A 47 10.24 5.06 -6.75
C GLU A 47 9.94 5.04 -8.25
N LYS A 48 8.70 5.32 -8.61
CA LYS A 48 8.26 5.39 -9.99
C LYS A 48 7.65 6.74 -10.29
N TYR A 49 8.10 7.33 -11.38
CA TYR A 49 7.63 8.62 -11.87
C TYR A 49 6.94 8.46 -13.22
N ILE A 50 5.94 9.28 -13.48
CA ILE A 50 5.27 9.41 -14.78
C ILE A 50 5.27 10.87 -15.18
N THR A 51 5.61 11.14 -16.45
CA THR A 51 5.56 12.49 -17.01
C THR A 51 4.15 12.78 -17.52
N VAL A 52 3.52 13.85 -17.03
CA VAL A 52 2.14 14.22 -17.35
C VAL A 52 2.04 15.68 -17.78
N GLN A 53 0.90 16.05 -18.38
CA GLN A 53 0.63 17.45 -18.72
C GLN A 53 0.42 18.27 -17.45
N GLY A 54 1.25 19.30 -17.24
CA GLY A 54 1.27 20.09 -16.01
C GLY A 54 -0.03 20.85 -15.75
N ASP A 55 -0.69 21.37 -16.79
CA ASP A 55 -1.98 22.07 -16.73
C ASP A 55 -3.15 21.17 -16.32
N LYS A 56 -3.01 19.84 -16.46
CA LYS A 56 -4.02 18.85 -16.12
C LYS A 56 -3.81 18.15 -14.77
N ILE A 57 -2.78 18.51 -14.02
CA ILE A 57 -2.45 17.84 -12.74
C ILE A 57 -3.65 17.80 -11.80
N GLY A 58 -4.42 18.88 -11.70
CA GLY A 58 -5.62 18.95 -10.86
C GLY A 58 -6.74 17.98 -11.23
N THR A 59 -6.69 17.38 -12.43
CA THR A 59 -7.68 16.41 -12.90
C THR A 59 -7.28 14.97 -12.61
N TYR A 60 -6.06 14.73 -12.17
CA TYR A 60 -5.55 13.39 -11.88
C TYR A 60 -5.88 12.91 -10.48
N SER A 61 -5.84 11.59 -10.31
CA SER A 61 -6.12 10.91 -9.03
C SER A 61 -4.91 11.01 -8.11
N LEU A 62 -4.75 12.16 -7.46
CA LEU A 62 -3.70 12.42 -6.49
C LEU A 62 -4.15 12.07 -5.07
N THR A 63 -3.24 11.48 -4.33
CA THR A 63 -3.45 11.14 -2.92
C THR A 63 -3.45 12.39 -2.04
N LYS A 64 -4.23 12.34 -0.95
CA LYS A 64 -4.20 13.32 0.13
C LYS A 64 -3.90 12.61 1.44
N LYS A 65 -3.37 13.34 2.40
CA LYS A 65 -3.19 12.83 3.77
C LYS A 65 -4.50 12.26 4.28
N TYR A 66 -4.42 11.08 4.90
CA TYR A 66 -5.55 10.30 5.42
C TYR A 66 -6.45 9.63 4.36
N ASP A 67 -6.15 9.72 3.09
CA ASP A 67 -6.77 8.83 2.12
C ASP A 67 -6.44 7.36 2.46
N VAL A 68 -7.39 6.47 2.23
CA VAL A 68 -7.13 5.03 2.29
C VAL A 68 -6.98 4.53 0.85
N VAL A 69 -5.79 4.06 0.50
CA VAL A 69 -5.52 3.51 -0.85
C VAL A 69 -5.63 2.01 -0.82
N VAL A 70 -6.40 1.45 -1.75
CA VAL A 70 -6.66 0.00 -1.87
C VAL A 70 -6.05 -0.53 -3.17
N GLY A 71 -5.31 -1.62 -3.07
CA GLY A 71 -4.86 -2.42 -4.21
C GLY A 71 -6.00 -3.27 -4.74
N LEU A 72 -6.43 -3.03 -5.99
CA LEU A 72 -7.59 -3.72 -6.55
C LEU A 72 -7.33 -5.21 -6.83
N SER A 73 -6.09 -5.62 -7.01
CA SER A 73 -5.72 -7.04 -7.16
C SER A 73 -5.40 -7.72 -5.83
N SER A 74 -4.78 -7.02 -4.89
CA SER A 74 -4.38 -7.59 -3.59
C SER A 74 -5.49 -7.53 -2.53
N GLY A 75 -6.47 -6.64 -2.68
CA GLY A 75 -7.47 -6.33 -1.65
C GLY A 75 -6.88 -5.71 -0.39
N LYS A 76 -5.62 -5.28 -0.42
CA LYS A 76 -4.94 -4.66 0.71
C LYS A 76 -5.09 -3.16 0.68
N ALA A 77 -5.12 -2.57 1.87
CA ALA A 77 -5.28 -1.14 2.06
C ALA A 77 -4.15 -0.54 2.89
N ILE A 78 -3.82 0.71 2.61
CA ILE A 78 -2.89 1.54 3.40
C ILE A 78 -3.50 2.91 3.66
N VAL A 79 -3.10 3.57 4.74
CA VAL A 79 -3.41 4.98 4.99
C VAL A 79 -2.29 5.85 4.45
N ILE A 80 -2.64 6.91 3.74
CA ILE A 80 -1.69 7.88 3.21
C ILE A 80 -1.25 8.84 4.31
N GLU A 81 0.03 8.79 4.64
CA GLU A 81 0.72 9.75 5.50
C GLU A 81 1.18 10.98 4.71
N SER A 82 1.58 12.04 5.40
CA SER A 82 1.99 13.31 4.76
C SER A 82 3.08 13.14 3.70
N LYS A 83 4.05 12.25 3.91
CA LYS A 83 5.15 11.97 2.96
C LYS A 83 4.71 11.30 1.65
N ARG A 84 3.46 10.81 1.60
CA ARG A 84 2.86 10.15 0.43
C ARG A 84 1.66 10.91 -0.11
N ALA A 85 1.42 12.14 0.37
CA ALA A 85 0.45 13.03 -0.23
C ALA A 85 0.93 13.52 -1.61
N ASP A 86 -0.01 13.94 -2.44
CA ASP A 86 0.21 14.49 -3.78
C ASP A 86 0.89 13.54 -4.77
N LYS A 87 0.93 12.23 -4.47
CA LYS A 87 1.38 11.19 -5.38
C LYS A 87 0.22 10.69 -6.25
N LEU A 88 0.54 10.40 -7.50
CA LEU A 88 -0.40 9.87 -8.47
C LEU A 88 -0.70 8.39 -8.19
N ILE A 89 -1.94 7.96 -8.30
CA ILE A 89 -2.29 6.54 -8.31
C ILE A 89 -2.73 6.07 -9.70
N LEU A 90 -2.35 4.84 -10.03
CA LEU A 90 -2.66 4.20 -11.30
C LEU A 90 -3.90 3.30 -11.19
N SER A 91 -4.44 2.87 -12.33
CA SER A 91 -5.73 2.17 -12.45
C SER A 91 -5.87 0.84 -11.71
N ASN A 92 -4.76 0.26 -11.25
CA ASN A 92 -4.72 -0.92 -10.37
C ASN A 92 -4.93 -0.59 -8.88
N LEU A 93 -5.06 0.70 -8.55
CA LEU A 93 -5.31 1.24 -7.21
C LEU A 93 -6.59 2.07 -7.19
N ALA A 94 -7.20 2.21 -6.02
CA ALA A 94 -8.31 3.13 -5.77
C ALA A 94 -8.09 3.91 -4.47
N ILE A 95 -8.44 5.21 -4.48
CA ILE A 95 -8.51 6.04 -3.27
C ILE A 95 -9.90 5.93 -2.68
N ILE A 96 -9.94 5.71 -1.38
CA ILE A 96 -11.13 5.88 -0.55
C ILE A 96 -10.89 7.12 0.30
N ARG A 97 -11.52 8.23 -0.07
CA ARG A 97 -11.42 9.52 0.62
C ARG A 97 -12.59 9.70 1.56
N ILE A 98 -12.32 9.76 2.86
CA ILE A 98 -13.34 9.93 3.89
C ILE A 98 -13.90 11.35 3.80
N THR A 99 -15.23 11.47 3.77
CA THR A 99 -15.94 12.75 3.67
C THR A 99 -16.13 13.43 5.03
N ASP A 100 -16.21 12.63 6.10
CA ASP A 100 -16.41 13.12 7.46
C ASP A 100 -15.58 12.30 8.47
N MET A 101 -14.43 12.85 8.88
CA MET A 101 -13.52 12.21 9.83
C MET A 101 -14.04 12.24 11.28
N SER A 102 -15.15 12.91 11.55
CA SER A 102 -15.82 12.81 12.86
C SER A 102 -16.61 11.50 13.01
N LYS A 103 -16.91 10.83 11.89
CA LYS A 103 -17.68 9.57 11.85
C LYS A 103 -16.83 8.35 11.54
N VAL A 104 -15.74 8.54 10.75
CA VAL A 104 -14.90 7.44 10.28
C VAL A 104 -13.43 7.77 10.47
N ASP A 105 -12.72 6.94 11.20
CA ASP A 105 -11.26 7.01 11.35
C ASP A 105 -10.57 6.27 10.18
N PRO A 106 -9.58 6.88 9.49
CA PRO A 106 -8.92 6.28 8.33
C PRO A 106 -8.12 5.01 8.69
N TYR A 107 -7.50 4.95 9.86
CA TYR A 107 -6.75 3.77 10.30
C TYR A 107 -7.68 2.61 10.68
N TYR A 108 -8.85 2.93 11.26
CA TYR A 108 -9.90 1.94 11.49
C TYR A 108 -10.43 1.38 10.17
N LEU A 109 -10.73 2.24 9.20
CA LEU A 109 -11.21 1.79 7.89
C LEU A 109 -10.18 0.91 7.19
N CYS A 110 -8.92 1.30 7.22
CA CYS A 110 -7.81 0.51 6.70
C CYS A 110 -7.71 -0.86 7.40
N TRP A 111 -7.76 -0.88 8.74
CA TRP A 111 -7.80 -2.11 9.52
C TRP A 111 -8.99 -2.98 9.15
N PHE A 112 -10.18 -2.41 9.05
CA PHE A 112 -11.40 -3.12 8.72
C PHE A 112 -11.31 -3.80 7.34
N ILE A 113 -10.84 -3.09 6.32
CA ILE A 113 -10.62 -3.64 4.98
C ILE A 113 -9.61 -4.79 5.05
N ASN A 114 -8.47 -4.60 5.70
CA ASN A 114 -7.38 -5.59 5.74
C ASN A 114 -7.72 -6.86 6.51
N ASN A 115 -8.65 -6.80 7.48
CA ASN A 115 -8.97 -7.92 8.36
C ASN A 115 -10.32 -8.58 8.05
N ASN A 116 -11.17 -7.96 7.25
CA ASN A 116 -12.46 -8.55 6.86
C ASN A 116 -12.30 -9.50 5.66
N ARG A 117 -11.69 -10.66 5.92
CA ARG A 117 -11.42 -11.68 4.89
C ARG A 117 -12.68 -12.16 4.16
N ALA A 118 -13.81 -12.27 4.85
CA ALA A 118 -15.07 -12.70 4.25
C ALA A 118 -15.56 -11.70 3.21
N ALA A 119 -15.47 -10.40 3.51
CA ALA A 119 -15.84 -9.35 2.58
C ALA A 119 -14.90 -9.26 1.38
N ILE A 120 -13.58 -9.37 1.60
CA ILE A 120 -12.59 -9.40 0.52
C ILE A 120 -12.85 -10.61 -0.39
N LYS A 121 -13.06 -11.80 0.19
CA LYS A 121 -13.35 -13.02 -0.56
C LYS A 121 -14.65 -12.86 -1.37
N LYS A 122 -15.69 -12.24 -0.81
CA LYS A 122 -16.94 -11.93 -1.52
C LYS A 122 -16.72 -10.96 -2.68
N MET A 123 -15.85 -9.96 -2.51
CA MET A 123 -15.48 -9.02 -3.58
C MET A 123 -14.67 -9.69 -4.71
N GLN A 124 -13.98 -10.78 -4.41
CA GLN A 124 -13.18 -11.55 -5.38
C GLN A 124 -13.96 -12.70 -6.06
N GLN A 125 -15.09 -13.12 -5.50
CA GLN A 125 -15.94 -14.19 -6.01
C GLN A 125 -16.80 -13.75 -7.20
N GLY A 126 -16.22 -13.60 -8.35
CA GLY A 126 -17.01 -13.22 -9.55
C GLY A 126 -16.19 -12.99 -10.80
N THR A 127 -14.88 -13.14 -10.70
CA THR A 127 -13.97 -12.90 -11.82
C THR A 127 -13.04 -14.08 -12.04
N SER A 128 -12.97 -14.51 -13.29
CA SER A 128 -12.05 -15.55 -13.76
C SER A 128 -10.59 -15.17 -13.51
N ALA A 129 -9.76 -16.17 -13.26
CA ALA A 129 -8.28 -16.26 -13.21
C ALA A 129 -7.43 -15.10 -12.64
N VAL A 130 -7.81 -13.83 -12.76
CA VAL A 130 -7.18 -12.68 -12.11
C VAL A 130 -8.25 -11.92 -11.34
N SER A 131 -8.23 -12.08 -10.01
CA SER A 131 -9.23 -11.53 -9.09
C SER A 131 -9.02 -10.03 -8.90
N ILE A 132 -9.48 -9.19 -9.81
CA ILE A 132 -9.48 -7.73 -9.65
C ILE A 132 -10.81 -7.31 -9.00
N ILE A 133 -10.74 -6.58 -7.90
CA ILE A 133 -11.91 -6.03 -7.21
C ILE A 133 -12.54 -4.94 -8.09
N PRO A 134 -13.77 -5.12 -8.60
CA PRO A 134 -14.45 -4.09 -9.36
C PRO A 134 -14.77 -2.88 -8.47
N LEU A 135 -14.68 -1.68 -9.04
CA LEU A 135 -14.96 -0.45 -8.29
C LEU A 135 -16.40 -0.40 -7.75
N SER A 136 -17.37 -1.00 -8.48
CA SER A 136 -18.75 -1.15 -8.04
C SER A 136 -18.86 -1.97 -6.75
N MET A 137 -18.10 -3.06 -6.65
CA MET A 137 -18.05 -3.89 -5.44
C MET A 137 -17.39 -3.16 -4.27
N LEU A 138 -16.33 -2.38 -4.53
CA LEU A 138 -15.73 -1.55 -3.50
C LEU A 138 -16.71 -0.48 -2.98
N LYS A 139 -17.54 0.11 -3.87
CA LYS A 139 -18.58 1.07 -3.50
C LYS A 139 -19.69 0.47 -2.64
N SER A 140 -20.08 -0.77 -2.91
CA SER A 140 -21.11 -1.50 -2.14
C SER A 140 -20.56 -2.23 -0.92
N PHE A 141 -19.26 -2.09 -0.63
CA PHE A 141 -18.65 -2.70 0.53
C PHE A 141 -19.25 -2.16 1.83
N GLU A 142 -19.71 -3.06 2.69
CA GLU A 142 -20.34 -2.70 3.96
C GLU A 142 -19.32 -2.60 5.07
N VAL A 143 -19.31 -1.46 5.74
CA VAL A 143 -18.46 -1.19 6.90
C VAL A 143 -19.31 -1.07 8.15
N THR A 144 -18.95 -1.80 9.20
CA THR A 144 -19.54 -1.63 10.53
C THR A 144 -18.85 -0.46 11.21
N LEU A 145 -19.60 0.60 11.50
CA LEU A 145 -19.09 1.75 12.23
C LEU A 145 -19.34 1.58 13.73
N LEU A 146 -18.25 1.61 14.49
CA LEU A 146 -18.25 1.69 15.95
C LEU A 146 -18.24 3.16 16.41
N PRO A 147 -18.42 3.45 17.71
CA PRO A 147 -18.18 4.80 18.24
C PRO A 147 -16.79 5.29 17.84
N ILE A 148 -16.66 6.57 17.48
CA ILE A 148 -15.44 7.12 16.89
C ILE A 148 -14.20 6.91 17.77
N GLU A 149 -14.30 6.98 19.07
CA GLU A 149 -13.17 6.75 19.98
C GLU A 149 -12.71 5.29 19.95
N THR A 150 -13.66 4.35 19.82
CA THR A 150 -13.34 2.93 19.63
C THR A 150 -12.65 2.70 18.30
N GLN A 151 -13.09 3.36 17.22
CA GLN A 151 -12.44 3.29 15.91
C GLN A 151 -11.01 3.80 15.99
N ARG A 152 -10.77 4.97 16.61
CA ARG A 152 -9.44 5.55 16.81
C ARG A 152 -8.51 4.63 17.58
N THR A 153 -9.03 3.99 18.63
CA THR A 153 -8.27 3.03 19.43
C THR A 153 -7.85 1.81 18.61
N ILE A 154 -8.79 1.18 17.89
CA ILE A 154 -8.50 0.03 17.03
C ILE A 154 -7.51 0.40 15.93
N GLY A 155 -7.75 1.53 15.25
CA GLY A 155 -6.90 2.02 14.17
C GLY A 155 -5.47 2.26 14.65
N LYS A 156 -5.31 2.94 15.79
CA LYS A 156 -3.99 3.22 16.38
C LYS A 156 -3.25 1.94 16.78
N ILE A 157 -3.92 1.00 17.44
CA ILE A 157 -3.32 -0.29 17.84
C ILE A 157 -2.89 -1.07 16.60
N SER A 158 -3.75 -1.13 15.57
CA SER A 158 -3.44 -1.82 14.32
C SER A 158 -2.22 -1.22 13.62
N GLU A 159 -2.13 0.10 13.55
CA GLU A 159 -1.02 0.81 12.93
C GLU A 159 0.29 0.59 13.70
N LEU A 160 0.27 0.68 15.03
CA LEU A 160 1.44 0.41 15.87
C LEU A 160 1.90 -1.05 15.73
N LYS A 161 0.96 -2.00 15.68
CA LYS A 161 1.29 -3.40 15.43
C LYS A 161 1.98 -3.56 14.07
N ARG A 162 1.43 -2.98 13.02
CA ARG A 162 1.98 -3.03 11.67
C ARG A 162 3.41 -2.45 11.61
N GLN A 163 3.64 -1.32 12.27
CA GLN A 163 4.98 -0.69 12.35
C GLN A 163 5.95 -1.58 13.13
N ARG A 164 5.54 -2.12 14.27
CA ARG A 164 6.36 -3.04 15.06
C ARG A 164 6.76 -4.27 14.23
N ASP A 165 5.78 -4.92 13.58
CA ASP A 165 6.01 -6.15 12.83
C ASP A 165 7.01 -5.90 11.68
N ARG A 166 6.92 -4.73 11.00
CA ARG A 166 7.90 -4.32 9.98
C ARG A 166 9.30 -4.11 10.56
N LEU A 167 9.41 -3.39 11.68
CA LEU A 167 10.71 -3.13 12.30
C LEU A 167 11.36 -4.43 12.77
N THR A 168 10.60 -5.33 13.39
CA THR A 168 11.08 -6.64 13.82
C THR A 168 11.61 -7.42 12.63
N HIS A 169 10.83 -7.52 11.54
CA HIS A 169 11.26 -8.23 10.33
C HIS A 169 12.54 -7.61 9.73
N SER A 170 12.60 -6.29 9.62
CA SER A 170 13.79 -5.59 9.13
C SER A 170 15.05 -5.85 9.97
N ILE A 171 14.88 -5.95 11.30
CA ILE A 171 15.99 -6.30 12.21
C ILE A 171 16.45 -7.74 11.98
N GLU A 172 15.52 -8.67 11.84
CA GLU A 172 15.83 -10.10 11.61
C GLU A 172 16.56 -10.28 10.28
N THR A 173 16.07 -9.67 9.20
CA THR A 173 16.72 -9.71 7.88
C THR A 173 18.15 -9.18 7.97
N LYS A 174 18.36 -8.00 8.56
CA LYS A 174 19.71 -7.43 8.71
C LYS A 174 20.66 -8.30 9.55
N LYS A 175 20.15 -8.95 10.59
CA LYS A 175 20.94 -9.91 11.37
C LYS A 175 21.40 -11.09 10.53
N MET A 176 20.49 -11.65 9.71
CA MET A 176 20.82 -12.75 8.81
C MET A 176 21.84 -12.33 7.74
N ASP A 177 21.72 -11.12 7.18
CA ASP A 177 22.67 -10.58 6.22
C ASP A 177 24.08 -10.44 6.83
N ILE A 178 24.17 -9.92 8.06
CA ILE A 178 25.45 -9.80 8.79
C ILE A 178 26.08 -11.18 9.03
N LEU A 179 25.29 -12.16 9.48
CA LEU A 179 25.77 -13.52 9.68
C LEU A 179 26.27 -14.15 8.39
N THR A 180 25.52 -13.98 7.29
CA THR A 180 25.92 -14.46 5.97
C THR A 180 27.24 -13.83 5.52
N GLN A 181 27.39 -12.54 5.68
CA GLN A 181 28.63 -11.83 5.36
C GLN A 181 29.82 -12.32 6.21
N GLN A 182 29.60 -12.59 7.49
CA GLN A 182 30.64 -13.14 8.36
C GLN A 182 31.07 -14.55 7.93
N LEU A 183 30.12 -15.41 7.58
CA LEU A 183 30.41 -16.75 7.06
C LEU A 183 31.21 -16.69 5.74
N MET A 184 30.82 -15.79 4.83
CA MET A 184 31.55 -15.60 3.58
C MET A 184 32.99 -15.14 3.81
N LYS A 185 33.22 -14.20 4.74
CA LYS A 185 34.58 -13.76 5.10
C LYS A 185 35.46 -14.89 5.67
N ILE A 186 34.86 -15.76 6.48
CA ILE A 186 35.59 -16.94 7.04
C ILE A 186 35.94 -17.88 5.89
N TYR A 187 34.98 -18.19 5.01
CA TYR A 187 35.20 -19.04 3.84
C TYR A 187 36.31 -18.50 2.92
N GLU A 188 36.28 -17.24 2.55
CA GLU A 188 37.29 -16.59 1.71
C GLU A 188 38.67 -16.63 2.35
N LYS A 189 38.76 -16.41 3.66
CA LYS A 189 40.03 -16.50 4.42
C LYS A 189 40.63 -17.91 4.39
N GLU A 190 39.77 -18.94 4.54
CA GLU A 190 40.25 -20.34 4.49
C GLU A 190 40.73 -20.73 3.07
N LEU A 191 40.04 -20.27 2.02
CA LEU A 191 40.51 -20.47 0.64
C LEU A 191 41.88 -19.85 0.39
N GLN A 192 42.11 -18.62 0.83
CA GLN A 192 43.41 -17.96 0.68
C GLN A 192 44.56 -18.65 1.48
N ASN A 193 44.20 -19.25 2.62
CA ASN A 193 45.16 -20.01 3.42
C ASN A 193 45.47 -21.40 2.81
N GLY A 194 44.48 -21.99 2.11
CA GLY A 194 44.64 -23.26 1.38
C GLY A 194 45.60 -23.15 0.20
N ASP A 195 45.48 -22.06 -0.60
CA ASP A 195 46.34 -21.81 -1.76
C ASP A 195 47.83 -21.54 -1.40
N LYS A 196 48.10 -21.15 -0.15
CA LYS A 196 49.47 -20.96 0.34
C LYS A 196 50.14 -22.22 0.86
N ARG A 197 49.44 -23.35 0.87
CA ARG A 197 49.96 -24.65 1.36
C ARG A 197 50.28 -25.64 0.26
N VAL A 198 50.15 -25.23 -1.01
CA VAL A 198 50.57 -25.95 -2.20
C VAL A 198 51.83 -25.26 -2.76
#